data_ab1d31a8fc294b080def52b41d7ebe50
#
_entry.id   ab1d31a8fc294b080def52b41d7ebe50
#
_cell.length_a   1.000
_cell.length_b   1.000
_cell.length_c   1.000
_cell.angle_alpha   90.00
_cell.angle_beta   90.00
_cell.angle_gamma   90.00
#
_symmetry.space_group_name_H-M   'P 1'
#
loop_
_entity.id
_entity.type
_entity.pdbx_description
1 polymer ?
#
loop_
_entity_poly.entity_id
_entity_poly.type
_entity_poly.pdbx_seq_one_letter_code
_entity_poly.pdbx_strand_id
1 'polypeptide(L)'
;SLKARFNVRGNELMDQLSADLDFPFTRNGSLVLCFEESQIPELEELADRGRKNGVPGLSIVTGEAIKSLEPALSDDVKAVLVCPTGGIVCPFLMTIALAENAAVNGVSFRFDTTVKALSRNASDGHWNVLTAAGDTFEARCIINAAGVYADELHNQVSAHKLSITPRRGEYQLLDKKAGTLVSHTIFQLPGKMGKGILVSPTVHGNLLVGPTAENLSDKEAVNTTQAGLADVMEKGRLSVPSLPGNLTITSFAGLRASEAGGDFVIGEAEDAPGFFDCAGIESPGLSSAPAIGEYVAELVSHKLGASCKDNFIATRKGIPCVASASPEELKELLSEDPAYGNVICRCETVTE
;
A
#
# COMPACT_ATOMS: atom_id res chain seq x y z
N SER A 1 13.92 -9.61 -8.74
CA SER A 1 13.10 -9.88 -7.55
C SER A 1 11.62 -9.70 -7.88
N LEU A 2 10.76 -10.38 -7.13
CA LEU A 2 9.29 -10.24 -7.26
C LEU A 2 8.85 -8.82 -6.90
N LYS A 3 9.46 -8.21 -5.88
CA LYS A 3 9.21 -6.81 -5.49
C LYS A 3 9.37 -5.85 -6.68
N ALA A 4 10.46 -5.96 -7.45
CA ALA A 4 10.69 -5.09 -8.60
C ALA A 4 9.65 -5.35 -9.70
N ARG A 5 9.43 -6.62 -10.06
CA ARG A 5 8.48 -7.02 -11.11
C ARG A 5 7.06 -6.51 -10.84
N PHE A 6 6.54 -6.82 -9.64
CA PHE A 6 5.17 -6.47 -9.29
C PHE A 6 4.98 -4.99 -9.02
N ASN A 7 6.02 -4.29 -8.49
CA ASN A 7 5.92 -2.86 -8.27
C ASN A 7 5.84 -2.07 -9.60
N VAL A 8 6.64 -2.43 -10.60
CA VAL A 8 6.58 -1.77 -11.93
C VAL A 8 5.22 -2.04 -12.57
N ARG A 9 4.80 -3.31 -12.65
CA ARG A 9 3.51 -3.66 -13.25
C ARG A 9 2.32 -3.06 -12.50
N GLY A 10 2.32 -3.08 -11.19
CA GLY A 10 1.24 -2.51 -10.38
C GLY A 10 1.16 -0.99 -10.50
N ASN A 11 2.32 -0.31 -10.65
CA ASN A 11 2.34 1.13 -10.93
C ASN A 11 1.72 1.46 -12.30
N GLU A 12 1.97 0.65 -13.34
CA GLU A 12 1.35 0.80 -14.67
C GLU A 12 -0.19 0.65 -14.62
N LEU A 13 -0.69 -0.25 -13.78
CA LEU A 13 -2.12 -0.52 -13.66
C LEU A 13 -2.89 0.57 -12.91
N MET A 14 -2.20 1.40 -12.12
CA MET A 14 -2.85 2.25 -11.12
C MET A 14 -3.78 3.32 -11.72
N ASP A 15 -3.42 3.94 -12.84
CA ASP A 15 -4.26 4.98 -13.47
C ASP A 15 -5.59 4.40 -13.95
N GLN A 16 -5.53 3.27 -14.67
CA GLN A 16 -6.73 2.61 -15.19
C GLN A 16 -7.59 2.08 -14.03
N LEU A 17 -6.97 1.44 -13.04
CA LEU A 17 -7.68 0.88 -11.90
C LEU A 17 -8.38 1.97 -11.08
N SER A 18 -7.72 3.12 -10.87
CA SER A 18 -8.31 4.27 -10.20
C SER A 18 -9.51 4.83 -10.97
N ALA A 19 -9.42 4.92 -12.29
CA ALA A 19 -10.52 5.39 -13.14
C ALA A 19 -11.70 4.41 -13.16
N ASP A 20 -11.42 3.11 -13.28
CA ASP A 20 -12.46 2.07 -13.37
C ASP A 20 -13.20 1.89 -12.04
N LEU A 21 -12.49 2.00 -10.92
CA LEU A 21 -13.04 1.72 -9.59
C LEU A 21 -13.35 2.98 -8.77
N ASP A 22 -13.13 4.17 -9.34
CA ASP A 22 -13.47 5.46 -8.76
C ASP A 22 -12.91 5.64 -7.33
N PHE A 23 -11.59 5.59 -7.20
CA PHE A 23 -10.88 5.96 -5.99
C PHE A 23 -9.77 6.99 -6.28
N PRO A 24 -9.46 7.90 -5.33
CA PRO A 24 -8.50 8.96 -5.58
C PRO A 24 -7.07 8.44 -5.70
N PHE A 25 -6.44 8.79 -6.82
CA PHE A 25 -5.03 8.55 -7.13
C PHE A 25 -4.44 9.80 -7.80
N THR A 26 -3.19 10.14 -7.47
CA THR A 26 -2.50 11.29 -8.06
C THR A 26 -1.07 10.93 -8.41
N ARG A 27 -0.69 11.16 -9.67
CA ARG A 27 0.71 11.12 -10.12
C ARG A 27 1.42 12.38 -9.67
N ASN A 28 2.03 12.35 -8.49
CA ASN A 28 2.77 13.50 -7.95
C ASN A 28 4.28 13.37 -8.09
N GLY A 29 4.78 12.26 -8.61
CA GLY A 29 6.19 11.96 -8.67
C GLY A 29 6.81 11.66 -7.31
N SER A 30 8.02 11.12 -7.31
CA SER A 30 8.80 10.92 -6.10
C SER A 30 10.26 11.33 -6.29
N LEU A 31 10.86 11.79 -5.20
CA LEU A 31 12.22 12.29 -5.13
C LEU A 31 13.01 11.46 -4.12
N VAL A 32 14.20 10.97 -4.51
CA VAL A 32 15.14 10.34 -3.57
C VAL A 32 16.30 11.28 -3.36
N LEU A 33 16.46 11.74 -2.12
CA LEU A 33 17.45 12.74 -1.74
C LEU A 33 18.79 12.12 -1.37
N CYS A 34 19.86 12.78 -1.78
CA CYS A 34 21.24 12.52 -1.41
C CYS A 34 21.82 13.77 -0.71
N PHE A 35 22.39 13.61 0.48
CA PHE A 35 22.89 14.72 1.31
C PHE A 35 24.41 14.92 1.22
N GLU A 36 25.13 13.93 0.74
CA GLU A 36 26.58 13.99 0.63
C GLU A 36 27.01 13.72 -0.82
N GLU A 37 28.01 14.47 -1.31
CA GLU A 37 28.56 14.25 -2.66
C GLU A 37 29.12 12.83 -2.83
N SER A 38 29.66 12.25 -1.75
CA SER A 38 30.16 10.87 -1.72
C SER A 38 29.09 9.80 -2.00
N GLN A 39 27.81 10.14 -1.80
CA GLN A 39 26.66 9.24 -2.02
C GLN A 39 26.06 9.35 -3.43
N ILE A 40 26.50 10.31 -4.26
CA ILE A 40 25.98 10.46 -5.64
C ILE A 40 26.13 9.17 -6.46
N PRO A 41 27.26 8.43 -6.40
CA PRO A 41 27.35 7.15 -7.10
C PRO A 41 26.30 6.13 -6.67
N GLU A 42 25.92 6.08 -5.40
CA GLU A 42 24.83 5.20 -4.92
C GLU A 42 23.46 5.59 -5.50
N LEU A 43 23.24 6.90 -5.66
CA LEU A 43 22.03 7.44 -6.31
C LEU A 43 21.98 7.08 -7.79
N GLU A 44 23.12 7.13 -8.48
CA GLU A 44 23.27 6.72 -9.89
C GLU A 44 23.02 5.22 -10.06
N GLU A 45 23.57 4.38 -9.17
CA GLU A 45 23.30 2.94 -9.14
C GLU A 45 21.82 2.63 -8.93
N LEU A 46 21.15 3.41 -8.05
CA LEU A 46 19.71 3.28 -7.84
C LEU A 46 18.93 3.64 -9.11
N ALA A 47 19.30 4.70 -9.79
CA ALA A 47 18.71 5.11 -11.07
C ALA A 47 18.91 4.04 -12.16
N ASP A 48 20.10 3.48 -12.27
CA ASP A 48 20.41 2.43 -13.25
C ASP A 48 19.64 1.14 -12.98
N ARG A 49 19.49 0.77 -11.70
CA ARG A 49 18.65 -0.35 -11.29
C ARG A 49 17.17 -0.11 -11.63
N GLY A 50 16.69 1.12 -11.43
CA GLY A 50 15.35 1.53 -11.85
C GLY A 50 15.14 1.39 -13.36
N ARG A 51 16.07 1.89 -14.18
CA ARG A 51 16.03 1.77 -15.65
C ARG A 51 16.02 0.31 -16.09
N LYS A 52 16.90 -0.53 -15.51
CA LYS A 52 16.93 -1.99 -15.77
C LYS A 52 15.63 -2.70 -15.41
N ASN A 53 14.92 -2.21 -14.42
CA ASN A 53 13.60 -2.73 -14.02
C ASN A 53 12.44 -2.14 -14.87
N GLY A 54 12.71 -1.26 -15.82
CA GLY A 54 11.71 -0.68 -16.73
C GLY A 54 11.02 0.59 -16.20
N VAL A 55 11.56 1.25 -15.15
CA VAL A 55 10.99 2.52 -14.66
C VAL A 55 11.33 3.65 -15.64
N PRO A 56 10.34 4.31 -16.28
CA PRO A 56 10.59 5.36 -17.25
C PRO A 56 10.88 6.71 -16.61
N GLY A 57 11.54 7.59 -17.34
CA GLY A 57 11.68 9.02 -17.02
C GLY A 57 12.62 9.34 -15.84
N LEU A 58 13.41 8.37 -15.35
CA LEU A 58 14.34 8.61 -14.25
C LEU A 58 15.44 9.59 -14.65
N SER A 59 15.63 10.63 -13.83
CA SER A 59 16.68 11.64 -14.01
C SER A 59 17.30 12.05 -12.68
N ILE A 60 18.54 12.51 -12.70
CA ILE A 60 19.22 13.08 -11.53
C ILE A 60 19.35 14.58 -11.71
N VAL A 61 18.95 15.32 -10.69
CA VAL A 61 18.99 16.79 -10.62
C VAL A 61 19.96 17.21 -9.54
N THR A 62 20.79 18.22 -9.83
CA THR A 62 21.82 18.79 -8.92
C THR A 62 21.77 20.30 -8.92
N GLY A 63 22.42 20.94 -7.94
CA GLY A 63 22.59 22.39 -7.88
C GLY A 63 21.27 23.16 -7.71
N GLU A 64 21.18 24.34 -8.29
CA GLU A 64 20.03 25.26 -8.13
C GLU A 64 18.70 24.69 -8.65
N ALA A 65 18.73 23.75 -9.60
CA ALA A 65 17.56 23.11 -10.13
C ALA A 65 16.76 22.30 -9.08
N ILE A 66 17.42 21.87 -7.99
CA ILE A 66 16.77 21.18 -6.87
C ILE A 66 15.71 22.07 -6.22
N LYS A 67 16.03 23.34 -5.97
CA LYS A 67 15.10 24.31 -5.36
C LYS A 67 13.95 24.70 -6.31
N SER A 68 14.20 24.69 -7.59
CA SER A 68 13.15 24.90 -8.59
C SER A 68 12.17 23.72 -8.65
N LEU A 69 12.67 22.49 -8.42
CA LEU A 69 11.87 21.29 -8.38
C LEU A 69 10.99 21.20 -7.12
N GLU A 70 11.60 21.46 -5.96
CA GLU A 70 10.91 21.39 -4.66
C GLU A 70 11.52 22.42 -3.68
N PRO A 71 10.90 23.62 -3.55
CA PRO A 71 11.47 24.72 -2.77
C PRO A 71 11.67 24.43 -1.28
N ALA A 72 10.87 23.53 -0.72
CA ALA A 72 10.90 23.21 0.72
C ALA A 72 12.04 22.27 1.12
N LEU A 73 12.79 21.70 0.15
CA LEU A 73 13.93 20.83 0.48
C LEU A 73 15.03 21.57 1.24
N SER A 74 15.77 20.82 2.06
CA SER A 74 16.96 21.31 2.75
C SER A 74 18.03 21.83 1.77
N ASP A 75 18.78 22.84 2.17
CA ASP A 75 19.97 23.35 1.42
C ASP A 75 21.13 22.33 1.45
N ASP A 76 21.08 21.36 2.35
CA ASP A 76 22.08 20.29 2.45
C ASP A 76 21.94 19.22 1.36
N VAL A 77 20.83 19.20 0.60
CA VAL A 77 20.60 18.24 -0.48
C VAL A 77 21.58 18.52 -1.64
N LYS A 78 22.38 17.53 -2.01
CA LYS A 78 23.40 17.61 -3.07
C LYS A 78 22.91 17.12 -4.42
N ALA A 79 22.08 16.06 -4.40
CA ALA A 79 21.49 15.48 -5.61
C ALA A 79 20.11 14.88 -5.30
N VAL A 80 19.27 14.78 -6.33
CA VAL A 80 17.93 14.23 -6.27
C VAL A 80 17.69 13.29 -7.44
N LEU A 81 17.32 12.05 -7.18
CA LEU A 81 16.77 11.16 -8.21
C LEU A 81 15.27 11.42 -8.33
N VAL A 82 14.85 11.86 -9.50
CA VAL A 82 13.45 12.13 -9.85
C VAL A 82 12.83 10.89 -10.49
N CYS A 83 11.70 10.44 -9.94
CA CYS A 83 10.88 9.37 -10.49
C CYS A 83 9.49 9.93 -10.80
N PRO A 84 9.21 10.34 -12.06
CA PRO A 84 7.95 11.02 -12.41
C PRO A 84 6.73 10.10 -12.37
N THR A 85 6.93 8.78 -12.42
CA THR A 85 5.85 7.79 -12.34
C THR A 85 5.41 7.47 -10.91
N GLY A 86 6.03 8.09 -9.90
CA GLY A 86 5.57 8.01 -8.52
C GLY A 86 4.14 8.55 -8.37
N GLY A 87 3.39 8.01 -7.42
CA GLY A 87 2.03 8.46 -7.16
C GLY A 87 1.61 8.20 -5.73
N ILE A 88 0.53 8.85 -5.33
CA ILE A 88 -0.11 8.71 -4.01
C ILE A 88 -1.54 8.20 -4.17
N VAL A 89 -1.98 7.38 -3.24
CA VAL A 89 -3.32 6.78 -3.21
C VAL A 89 -3.80 6.69 -1.76
N CYS A 90 -5.10 6.76 -1.55
CA CYS A 90 -5.69 6.37 -0.26
C CYS A 90 -5.79 4.84 -0.19
N PRO A 91 -5.02 4.15 0.69
CA PRO A 91 -5.05 2.70 0.78
C PRO A 91 -6.42 2.15 1.22
N PHE A 92 -7.15 2.89 2.06
CA PHE A 92 -8.49 2.51 2.49
C PHE A 92 -9.48 2.51 1.33
N LEU A 93 -9.56 3.62 0.58
CA LEU A 93 -10.51 3.76 -0.53
C LEU A 93 -10.18 2.79 -1.67
N MET A 94 -8.90 2.56 -1.98
CA MET A 94 -8.48 1.54 -2.94
C MET A 94 -8.91 0.14 -2.50
N THR A 95 -8.72 -0.22 -1.23
CA THR A 95 -9.11 -1.53 -0.69
C THR A 95 -10.62 -1.72 -0.72
N ILE A 96 -11.38 -0.71 -0.30
CA ILE A 96 -12.85 -0.73 -0.33
C ILE A 96 -13.34 -0.87 -1.77
N ALA A 97 -12.79 -0.09 -2.71
CA ALA A 97 -13.17 -0.13 -4.10
C ALA A 97 -12.98 -1.51 -4.73
N LEU A 98 -11.84 -2.15 -4.46
CA LEU A 98 -11.54 -3.52 -4.91
C LEU A 98 -12.49 -4.54 -4.26
N ALA A 99 -12.77 -4.41 -2.96
CA ALA A 99 -13.67 -5.32 -2.25
C ALA A 99 -15.11 -5.20 -2.74
N GLU A 100 -15.64 -3.98 -2.94
CA GLU A 100 -16.98 -3.75 -3.47
C GLU A 100 -17.11 -4.27 -4.90
N ASN A 101 -16.11 -4.02 -5.75
CA ASN A 101 -16.11 -4.57 -7.11
C ASN A 101 -16.06 -6.11 -7.08
N ALA A 102 -15.30 -6.72 -6.19
CA ALA A 102 -15.31 -8.18 -6.02
C ALA A 102 -16.67 -8.69 -5.54
N ALA A 103 -17.34 -7.99 -4.61
CA ALA A 103 -18.66 -8.36 -4.09
C ALA A 103 -19.73 -8.35 -5.18
N VAL A 104 -19.81 -7.30 -6.00
CA VAL A 104 -20.79 -7.24 -7.13
C VAL A 104 -20.52 -8.31 -8.18
N ASN A 105 -19.29 -8.81 -8.26
CA ASN A 105 -18.92 -9.95 -9.11
C ASN A 105 -19.08 -11.32 -8.41
N GLY A 106 -19.71 -11.36 -7.24
CA GLY A 106 -20.15 -12.58 -6.55
C GLY A 106 -19.17 -13.14 -5.52
N VAL A 107 -18.18 -12.37 -5.08
CA VAL A 107 -17.32 -12.72 -3.94
C VAL A 107 -18.10 -12.54 -2.64
N SER A 108 -18.09 -13.56 -1.78
CA SER A 108 -18.67 -13.50 -0.43
C SER A 108 -17.61 -13.17 0.58
N PHE A 109 -17.82 -12.09 1.36
CA PHE A 109 -16.96 -11.70 2.47
C PHE A 109 -17.47 -12.25 3.79
N ARG A 110 -16.57 -12.75 4.63
CA ARG A 110 -16.84 -13.20 6.00
C ARG A 110 -15.95 -12.40 6.94
N PHE A 111 -16.51 -11.35 7.51
CA PHE A 111 -15.85 -10.54 8.55
C PHE A 111 -15.88 -11.27 9.89
N ASP A 112 -15.04 -10.85 10.84
CA ASP A 112 -14.93 -11.42 12.18
C ASP A 112 -14.73 -12.95 12.19
N THR A 113 -14.04 -13.47 11.14
CA THR A 113 -13.89 -14.89 10.89
C THR A 113 -12.42 -15.26 10.86
N THR A 114 -11.87 -15.65 12.01
CA THR A 114 -10.48 -16.08 12.16
C THR A 114 -10.31 -17.52 11.71
N VAL A 115 -9.42 -17.76 10.75
CA VAL A 115 -9.01 -19.12 10.34
C VAL A 115 -8.10 -19.71 11.42
N LYS A 116 -8.50 -20.88 11.96
CA LYS A 116 -7.78 -21.60 13.02
C LYS A 116 -6.90 -22.72 12.47
N ALA A 117 -7.44 -23.51 11.54
CA ALA A 117 -6.73 -24.68 11.01
C ALA A 117 -7.07 -24.93 9.55
N LEU A 118 -6.10 -25.47 8.85
CA LEU A 118 -6.21 -25.91 7.47
C LEU A 118 -5.89 -27.40 7.40
N SER A 119 -6.69 -28.14 6.64
CA SER A 119 -6.40 -29.55 6.36
C SER A 119 -6.82 -29.90 4.94
N ARG A 120 -6.16 -30.88 4.34
CA ARG A 120 -6.49 -31.36 3.00
C ARG A 120 -7.21 -32.70 3.10
N ASN A 121 -8.34 -32.81 2.40
CA ASN A 121 -9.08 -34.07 2.32
C ASN A 121 -8.33 -35.02 1.38
N ALA A 122 -7.99 -36.20 1.88
CA ALA A 122 -7.23 -37.21 1.12
C ALA A 122 -8.04 -37.87 -0.01
N SER A 123 -9.39 -37.84 0.05
CA SER A 123 -10.25 -38.52 -0.90
C SER A 123 -10.47 -37.73 -2.20
N ASP A 124 -10.58 -36.42 -2.12
CA ASP A 124 -10.90 -35.55 -3.26
C ASP A 124 -9.88 -34.41 -3.48
N GLY A 125 -8.95 -34.22 -2.52
CA GLY A 125 -7.91 -33.22 -2.57
C GLY A 125 -8.38 -31.80 -2.24
N HIS A 126 -9.62 -31.62 -1.81
CA HIS A 126 -10.14 -30.31 -1.38
C HIS A 126 -9.55 -29.90 -0.04
N TRP A 127 -9.58 -28.60 0.20
CA TRP A 127 -9.14 -27.99 1.45
C TRP A 127 -10.33 -27.79 2.39
N ASN A 128 -10.14 -28.11 3.68
CA ASN A 128 -11.03 -27.75 4.76
C ASN A 128 -10.42 -26.61 5.56
N VAL A 129 -11.19 -25.53 5.72
CA VAL A 129 -10.84 -24.34 6.48
C VAL A 129 -11.68 -24.31 7.73
N LEU A 130 -11.08 -24.56 8.89
CA LEU A 130 -11.75 -24.47 10.20
C LEU A 130 -11.54 -23.07 10.80
N THR A 131 -12.63 -22.44 11.21
CA THR A 131 -12.61 -21.15 11.91
C THR A 131 -12.46 -21.30 13.42
N ALA A 132 -12.12 -20.21 14.11
CA ALA A 132 -12.11 -20.17 15.57
C ALA A 132 -13.50 -20.33 16.18
N ALA A 133 -14.57 -19.96 15.46
CA ALA A 133 -15.97 -20.14 15.87
C ALA A 133 -16.45 -21.59 15.69
N GLY A 134 -15.69 -22.44 15.00
CA GLY A 134 -16.01 -23.84 14.74
C GLY A 134 -16.70 -24.10 13.39
N ASP A 135 -16.89 -23.06 12.57
CA ASP A 135 -17.40 -23.24 11.21
C ASP A 135 -16.34 -23.88 10.31
N THR A 136 -16.79 -24.68 9.35
CA THR A 136 -15.92 -25.31 8.35
C THR A 136 -16.34 -24.91 6.96
N PHE A 137 -15.36 -24.50 6.14
CA PHE A 137 -15.54 -24.22 4.72
C PHE A 137 -14.71 -25.19 3.90
N GLU A 138 -15.27 -25.66 2.79
CA GLU A 138 -14.58 -26.48 1.80
C GLU A 138 -14.17 -25.62 0.60
N ALA A 139 -12.93 -25.79 0.12
CA ALA A 139 -12.42 -25.04 -1.02
C ALA A 139 -11.52 -25.91 -1.91
N ARG A 140 -11.56 -25.67 -3.21
CA ARG A 140 -10.63 -26.32 -4.16
C ARG A 140 -9.21 -25.73 -4.10
N CYS A 141 -9.11 -24.44 -3.81
CA CYS A 141 -7.86 -23.71 -3.62
C CYS A 141 -7.98 -22.75 -2.45
N ILE A 142 -6.86 -22.47 -1.81
CA ILE A 142 -6.70 -21.42 -0.78
C ILE A 142 -5.68 -20.41 -1.25
N ILE A 143 -5.97 -19.13 -1.05
CA ILE A 143 -5.02 -18.04 -1.21
C ILE A 143 -4.75 -17.45 0.17
N ASN A 144 -3.54 -17.63 0.65
CA ASN A 144 -3.07 -17.14 1.93
C ASN A 144 -2.54 -15.70 1.79
N ALA A 145 -3.36 -14.72 2.12
CA ALA A 145 -3.00 -13.30 2.14
C ALA A 145 -3.08 -12.71 3.56
N ALA A 146 -2.70 -13.49 4.58
CA ALA A 146 -2.92 -13.18 5.98
C ALA A 146 -1.88 -12.20 6.59
N GLY A 147 -1.12 -11.47 5.77
CA GLY A 147 -0.19 -10.42 6.22
C GLY A 147 0.86 -10.98 7.18
N VAL A 148 0.96 -10.39 8.39
CA VAL A 148 1.95 -10.84 9.40
C VAL A 148 1.70 -12.24 9.95
N TYR A 149 0.51 -12.82 9.68
CA TYR A 149 0.14 -14.19 10.09
C TYR A 149 0.25 -15.21 8.96
N ALA A 150 0.71 -14.82 7.78
CA ALA A 150 0.75 -15.74 6.64
C ALA A 150 1.67 -16.94 6.85
N ASP A 151 2.76 -16.78 7.61
CA ASP A 151 3.64 -17.88 7.99
C ASP A 151 2.96 -18.93 8.89
N GLU A 152 2.04 -18.50 9.76
CA GLU A 152 1.32 -19.41 10.65
C GLU A 152 0.38 -20.34 9.87
N LEU A 153 -0.29 -19.84 8.85
CA LEU A 153 -1.15 -20.64 7.98
C LEU A 153 -0.31 -21.51 7.02
N HIS A 154 0.72 -20.94 6.39
CA HIS A 154 1.64 -21.69 5.52
C HIS A 154 2.28 -22.85 6.28
N ASN A 155 2.75 -22.61 7.49
CA ASN A 155 3.46 -23.59 8.30
C ASN A 155 2.58 -24.74 8.82
N GLN A 156 1.25 -24.67 8.70
CA GLN A 156 0.35 -25.77 8.97
C GLN A 156 0.36 -26.81 7.83
N VAL A 157 0.57 -26.38 6.60
CA VAL A 157 0.33 -27.18 5.39
C VAL A 157 1.60 -27.54 4.60
N SER A 158 2.70 -26.82 4.82
CA SER A 158 3.98 -27.01 4.13
C SER A 158 5.08 -27.46 5.10
N ALA A 159 6.00 -28.31 4.62
CA ALA A 159 7.24 -28.64 5.31
C ALA A 159 8.30 -27.54 5.16
N HIS A 160 8.22 -26.74 4.09
CA HIS A 160 9.08 -25.57 3.82
C HIS A 160 8.59 -24.38 4.63
N LYS A 161 9.20 -24.16 5.80
CA LYS A 161 8.70 -23.17 6.75
C LYS A 161 9.02 -21.73 6.33
N LEU A 162 8.03 -20.85 6.44
CA LEU A 162 8.20 -19.41 6.37
C LEU A 162 8.39 -18.81 7.77
N SER A 163 9.04 -17.66 7.82
CA SER A 163 9.21 -16.89 9.06
C SER A 163 9.01 -15.41 8.77
N ILE A 164 7.92 -14.86 9.30
CA ILE A 164 7.56 -13.45 9.14
C ILE A 164 7.83 -12.70 10.43
N THR A 165 8.71 -11.71 10.34
CA THR A 165 8.98 -10.77 11.42
C THR A 165 8.15 -9.51 11.21
N PRO A 166 7.25 -9.14 12.15
CA PRO A 166 6.53 -7.88 12.07
C PRO A 166 7.50 -6.71 12.20
N ARG A 167 7.48 -5.81 11.21
CA ARG A 167 8.30 -4.59 11.21
C ARG A 167 7.40 -3.37 11.34
N ARG A 168 7.37 -2.77 12.52
CA ARG A 168 6.55 -1.60 12.83
C ARG A 168 7.06 -0.37 12.09
N GLY A 169 6.12 0.38 11.53
CA GLY A 169 6.32 1.72 10.99
C GLY A 169 5.34 2.70 11.62
N GLU A 170 5.86 3.68 12.33
CA GLU A 170 5.09 4.74 12.97
C GLU A 170 5.07 5.98 12.09
N TYR A 171 3.92 6.65 12.01
CA TYR A 171 3.68 7.82 11.18
C TYR A 171 3.04 8.95 11.96
N GLN A 172 3.27 10.18 11.51
CA GLN A 172 2.51 11.36 11.88
C GLN A 172 1.78 11.91 10.65
N LEU A 173 0.48 12.19 10.83
CA LEU A 173 -0.34 12.88 9.85
C LEU A 173 -0.53 14.33 10.29
N LEU A 174 -0.17 15.28 9.44
CA LEU A 174 -0.28 16.70 9.68
C LEU A 174 -1.55 17.27 9.03
N ASP A 175 -2.05 18.34 9.59
CA ASP A 175 -3.21 19.11 9.11
C ASP A 175 -3.06 19.53 7.64
N LYS A 176 -4.17 19.76 6.93
CA LYS A 176 -4.21 20.24 5.54
C LYS A 176 -3.46 21.55 5.32
N LYS A 177 -3.27 22.36 6.38
CA LYS A 177 -2.42 23.58 6.33
C LYS A 177 -0.94 23.28 5.98
N ALA A 178 -0.48 22.06 6.25
CA ALA A 178 0.85 21.60 5.86
C ALA A 178 0.83 20.84 4.52
N GLY A 179 -0.32 20.53 3.96
CA GLY A 179 -0.49 19.63 2.82
C GLY A 179 0.16 20.09 1.51
N THR A 180 0.37 21.40 1.36
CA THR A 180 1.03 22.01 0.18
C THR A 180 2.50 22.33 0.41
N LEU A 181 3.08 21.91 1.56
CA LEU A 181 4.47 22.18 1.89
C LEU A 181 5.43 21.53 0.89
N VAL A 182 5.10 20.34 0.42
CA VAL A 182 5.80 19.64 -0.66
C VAL A 182 4.79 19.14 -1.69
N SER A 183 5.23 19.06 -2.95
CA SER A 183 4.40 18.57 -4.07
C SER A 183 4.67 17.11 -4.40
N HIS A 184 5.90 16.66 -4.19
CA HIS A 184 6.35 15.29 -4.47
C HIS A 184 6.38 14.44 -3.20
N THR A 185 6.40 13.11 -3.39
CA THR A 185 6.75 12.19 -2.30
C THR A 185 8.27 12.16 -2.13
N ILE A 186 8.76 12.61 -0.99
CA ILE A 186 10.18 12.78 -0.71
C ILE A 186 10.70 11.58 0.07
N PHE A 187 11.74 10.93 -0.45
CA PHE A 187 12.47 9.84 0.20
C PHE A 187 13.92 10.26 0.45
N GLN A 188 14.54 9.67 1.44
CA GLN A 188 15.99 9.70 1.62
C GLN A 188 16.62 8.49 0.91
N LEU A 189 17.89 8.61 0.53
CA LEU A 189 18.63 7.48 -0.03
C LEU A 189 18.56 6.28 0.95
N PRO A 190 18.25 5.06 0.47
CA PRO A 190 18.07 3.91 1.34
C PRO A 190 19.32 3.57 2.14
N GLY A 191 19.17 3.51 3.47
CA GLY A 191 20.20 3.00 4.37
C GLY A 191 19.99 1.52 4.73
N LYS A 192 20.75 1.01 5.71
CA LYS A 192 20.67 -0.39 6.17
C LYS A 192 19.28 -0.81 6.66
N MET A 193 18.47 0.14 7.18
CA MET A 193 17.10 -0.10 7.69
C MET A 193 15.99 0.25 6.68
N GLY A 194 16.33 0.47 5.41
CA GLY A 194 15.36 0.78 4.35
C GLY A 194 15.41 2.23 3.87
N LYS A 195 14.29 2.73 3.33
CA LYS A 195 14.20 4.01 2.58
C LYS A 195 14.26 5.29 3.44
N GLY A 196 14.51 5.18 4.74
CA GLY A 196 14.46 6.32 5.66
C GLY A 196 13.05 6.88 5.87
N ILE A 197 12.98 8.07 6.46
CA ILE A 197 11.71 8.78 6.68
C ILE A 197 11.29 9.47 5.39
N LEU A 198 10.05 9.25 4.97
CA LEU A 198 9.44 9.97 3.86
C LEU A 198 8.64 11.19 4.37
N VAL A 199 8.51 12.18 3.50
CA VAL A 199 7.57 13.30 3.61
C VAL A 199 6.72 13.29 2.34
N SER A 200 5.40 13.14 2.48
CA SER A 200 4.53 12.96 1.32
C SER A 200 3.20 13.69 1.50
N PRO A 201 2.73 14.42 0.48
CA PRO A 201 1.34 14.83 0.47
C PRO A 201 0.43 13.61 0.43
N THR A 202 -0.83 13.78 0.80
CA THR A 202 -1.87 12.76 0.66
C THR A 202 -2.93 13.21 -0.35
N VAL A 203 -3.68 12.27 -0.92
CA VAL A 203 -4.78 12.58 -1.84
C VAL A 203 -5.90 13.40 -1.20
N HIS A 204 -5.94 13.48 0.14
CA HIS A 204 -6.91 14.27 0.90
C HIS A 204 -6.38 15.64 1.33
N GLY A 205 -5.18 16.03 0.88
CA GLY A 205 -4.58 17.33 1.15
C GLY A 205 -3.86 17.46 2.49
N ASN A 206 -3.61 16.37 3.20
CA ASN A 206 -2.77 16.32 4.40
C ASN A 206 -1.30 16.09 4.04
N LEU A 207 -0.41 16.20 5.03
CA LEU A 207 0.99 15.82 4.90
C LEU A 207 1.29 14.64 5.81
N LEU A 208 1.92 13.59 5.27
CA LEU A 208 2.32 12.38 5.98
C LEU A 208 3.83 12.37 6.19
N VAL A 209 4.28 12.08 7.42
CA VAL A 209 5.69 11.95 7.77
C VAL A 209 5.93 10.60 8.46
N GLY A 210 6.90 9.86 8.00
CA GLY A 210 7.24 8.51 8.48
C GLY A 210 7.75 7.62 7.33
N PRO A 211 7.87 6.31 7.55
CA PRO A 211 7.71 5.60 8.81
C PRO A 211 9.02 5.39 9.58
N THR A 212 8.90 4.98 10.83
CA THR A 212 10.00 4.26 11.51
C THR A 212 10.18 2.85 10.93
N ALA A 213 11.22 2.13 11.36
CA ALA A 213 11.44 0.74 10.97
C ALA A 213 12.04 -0.04 12.14
N GLU A 214 11.17 -0.74 12.88
CA GLU A 214 11.53 -1.52 14.07
C GLU A 214 11.02 -2.95 13.95
N ASN A 215 11.90 -3.93 14.05
CA ASN A 215 11.52 -5.34 14.08
C ASN A 215 11.00 -5.71 15.47
N LEU A 216 9.85 -6.34 15.52
CA LEU A 216 9.18 -6.77 16.74
C LEU A 216 8.93 -8.27 16.72
N SER A 217 8.64 -8.84 17.89
CA SER A 217 8.16 -10.23 18.02
C SER A 217 6.64 -10.32 18.12
N ASP A 218 5.99 -9.22 18.56
CA ASP A 218 4.55 -9.15 18.75
C ASP A 218 3.87 -8.70 17.45
N LYS A 219 3.03 -9.58 16.90
CA LYS A 219 2.25 -9.35 15.67
C LYS A 219 1.04 -8.44 15.87
N GLU A 220 0.75 -8.02 17.11
CA GLU A 220 -0.34 -7.10 17.47
C GLU A 220 0.16 -5.69 17.86
N ALA A 221 1.47 -5.44 17.87
CA ALA A 221 2.07 -4.19 18.37
C ALA A 221 1.91 -3.02 17.39
N VAL A 222 0.68 -2.55 17.19
CA VAL A 222 0.31 -1.41 16.33
C VAL A 222 0.27 -0.07 17.07
N ASN A 223 0.80 -0.01 18.29
CA ASN A 223 0.92 1.22 19.07
C ASN A 223 2.05 2.12 18.54
N THR A 224 1.87 3.44 18.70
CA THR A 224 2.95 4.42 18.52
C THR A 224 3.73 4.61 19.81
N THR A 225 4.97 5.10 19.69
CA THR A 225 5.85 5.40 20.82
C THR A 225 6.32 6.86 20.77
N GLN A 226 6.55 7.47 21.93
CA GLN A 226 7.09 8.82 21.98
C GLN A 226 8.43 8.93 21.24
N ALA A 227 9.30 7.94 21.42
CA ALA A 227 10.63 7.92 20.79
C ALA A 227 10.51 7.80 19.26
N GLY A 228 9.66 6.90 18.76
CA GLY A 228 9.44 6.70 17.32
C GLY A 228 8.86 7.94 16.65
N LEU A 229 7.86 8.58 17.26
CA LEU A 229 7.27 9.81 16.74
C LEU A 229 8.26 10.99 16.74
N ALA A 230 9.12 11.10 17.77
CA ALA A 230 10.18 12.09 17.80
C ALA A 230 11.22 11.86 16.68
N ASP A 231 11.66 10.62 16.50
CA ASP A 231 12.59 10.20 15.43
C ASP A 231 12.05 10.50 14.03
N VAL A 232 10.76 10.25 13.80
CA VAL A 232 10.07 10.56 12.54
C VAL A 232 10.18 12.05 12.21
N MET A 233 9.88 12.93 13.15
CA MET A 233 9.94 14.39 12.92
C MET A 233 11.36 14.91 12.79
N GLU A 234 12.30 14.42 13.60
CA GLU A 234 13.70 14.80 13.53
C GLU A 234 14.30 14.44 12.16
N LYS A 235 14.15 13.19 11.73
CA LYS A 235 14.66 12.73 10.44
C LYS A 235 13.91 13.33 9.24
N GLY A 236 12.61 13.57 9.38
CA GLY A 236 11.84 14.27 8.36
C GLY A 236 12.34 15.68 8.08
N ARG A 237 12.77 16.39 9.13
CA ARG A 237 13.38 17.74 9.02
C ARG A 237 14.74 17.76 8.34
N LEU A 238 15.44 16.63 8.25
CA LEU A 238 16.65 16.56 7.42
C LEU A 238 16.31 16.80 5.94
N SER A 239 15.16 16.31 5.50
CA SER A 239 14.68 16.50 4.13
C SER A 239 13.96 17.84 3.95
N VAL A 240 13.07 18.18 4.89
CA VAL A 240 12.21 19.38 4.86
C VAL A 240 12.31 20.10 6.21
N PRO A 241 13.25 21.04 6.37
CA PRO A 241 13.53 21.71 7.65
C PRO A 241 12.33 22.43 8.28
N SER A 242 11.43 22.93 7.43
CA SER A 242 10.23 23.69 7.83
C SER A 242 9.05 22.84 8.28
N LEU A 243 9.20 21.51 8.46
CA LEU A 243 8.11 20.63 8.92
C LEU A 243 7.48 21.12 10.23
N PRO A 244 6.18 21.49 10.22
CA PRO A 244 5.49 22.08 11.37
C PRO A 244 4.93 20.99 12.30
N GLY A 245 5.72 20.54 13.29
CA GLY A 245 5.30 19.49 14.23
C GLY A 245 4.06 19.84 15.07
N ASN A 246 3.76 21.12 15.25
CA ASN A 246 2.56 21.60 15.93
C ASN A 246 1.26 21.42 15.11
N LEU A 247 1.36 21.03 13.84
CA LEU A 247 0.23 20.72 12.98
C LEU A 247 -0.08 19.20 12.91
N THR A 248 0.57 18.37 13.71
CA THR A 248 0.21 16.95 13.81
C THR A 248 -1.21 16.80 14.36
N ILE A 249 -2.09 16.15 13.59
CA ILE A 249 -3.50 15.90 13.96
C ILE A 249 -3.72 14.49 14.48
N THR A 250 -2.91 13.53 14.04
CA THR A 250 -2.95 12.15 14.52
C THR A 250 -1.64 11.43 14.25
N SER A 251 -1.44 10.31 14.93
CA SER A 251 -0.35 9.37 14.69
C SER A 251 -0.89 7.95 14.66
N PHE A 252 -0.23 7.08 13.91
CA PHE A 252 -0.58 5.67 13.81
C PHE A 252 0.64 4.82 13.49
N ALA A 253 0.51 3.53 13.70
CA ALA A 253 1.52 2.56 13.31
C ALA A 253 0.88 1.37 12.58
N GLY A 254 1.68 0.69 11.77
CA GLY A 254 1.31 -0.55 11.11
C GLY A 254 2.49 -1.51 11.07
N LEU A 255 2.18 -2.79 10.90
CA LEU A 255 3.17 -3.87 10.84
C LEU A 255 3.36 -4.33 9.40
N ARG A 256 4.59 -4.27 8.92
CA ARG A 256 4.99 -4.86 7.64
C ARG A 256 5.38 -6.32 7.85
N ALA A 257 4.91 -7.19 6.98
CA ALA A 257 5.20 -8.62 7.00
C ALA A 257 6.57 -8.89 6.37
N SER A 258 7.66 -8.71 7.13
CA SER A 258 9.02 -8.91 6.63
C SER A 258 9.38 -10.39 6.67
N GLU A 259 9.55 -11.01 5.50
CA GLU A 259 9.97 -12.40 5.38
C GLU A 259 11.50 -12.51 5.34
N ALA A 260 12.05 -13.60 5.91
CA ALA A 260 13.50 -13.80 6.12
C ALA A 260 14.30 -13.81 4.80
N GLY A 261 13.73 -14.26 3.69
CA GLY A 261 14.34 -14.25 2.36
C GLY A 261 14.44 -12.89 1.70
N GLY A 262 13.75 -11.87 2.25
CA GLY A 262 13.84 -10.48 1.83
C GLY A 262 13.09 -10.14 0.54
N ASP A 263 12.39 -11.08 -0.10
CA ASP A 263 11.48 -10.83 -1.24
C ASP A 263 10.05 -11.26 -0.89
N PHE A 264 9.10 -11.05 -1.79
CA PHE A 264 7.75 -11.58 -1.67
C PHE A 264 7.74 -13.10 -1.88
N VAL A 265 6.83 -13.79 -1.20
CA VAL A 265 6.54 -15.21 -1.42
C VAL A 265 5.17 -15.30 -2.09
N ILE A 266 5.17 -15.45 -3.42
CA ILE A 266 3.94 -15.43 -4.22
C ILE A 266 3.90 -16.66 -5.13
N GLY A 267 2.89 -17.50 -4.96
CA GLY A 267 2.66 -18.67 -5.79
C GLY A 267 2.17 -19.89 -5.02
N GLU A 268 2.01 -20.99 -5.73
CA GLU A 268 1.59 -22.27 -5.15
C GLU A 268 2.73 -22.85 -4.30
N ALA A 269 2.42 -23.31 -3.09
CA ALA A 269 3.39 -24.00 -2.24
C ALA A 269 3.73 -25.38 -2.85
N GLU A 270 5.03 -25.69 -2.96
CA GLU A 270 5.52 -26.87 -3.70
C GLU A 270 4.96 -28.20 -3.18
N ASP A 271 4.79 -28.32 -1.88
CA ASP A 271 4.34 -29.52 -1.18
C ASP A 271 2.88 -29.47 -0.70
N ALA A 272 2.16 -28.37 -1.02
CA ALA A 272 0.76 -28.19 -0.66
C ALA A 272 -0.09 -27.77 -1.89
N PRO A 273 -0.36 -28.68 -2.84
CA PRO A 273 -1.07 -28.37 -4.06
C PRO A 273 -2.45 -27.75 -3.82
N GLY A 274 -2.73 -26.61 -4.49
CA GLY A 274 -3.94 -25.81 -4.31
C GLY A 274 -3.85 -24.79 -3.19
N PHE A 275 -2.71 -24.69 -2.49
CA PHE A 275 -2.43 -23.63 -1.51
C PHE A 275 -1.48 -22.62 -2.12
N PHE A 276 -1.92 -21.36 -2.23
CA PHE A 276 -1.18 -20.26 -2.84
C PHE A 276 -0.83 -19.23 -1.78
N ASP A 277 0.42 -18.85 -1.69
CA ASP A 277 0.87 -17.78 -0.81
C ASP A 277 0.85 -16.42 -1.51
N CYS A 278 0.43 -15.41 -0.76
CA CYS A 278 0.67 -14.00 -0.94
C CYS A 278 1.30 -13.49 0.36
N ALA A 279 2.50 -13.99 0.68
CA ALA A 279 3.18 -13.80 1.96
C ALA A 279 4.42 -12.92 1.83
N GLY A 280 4.95 -12.43 2.96
CA GLY A 280 6.12 -11.57 2.97
C GLY A 280 5.90 -10.23 2.29
N ILE A 281 4.65 -9.78 2.15
CA ILE A 281 4.31 -8.54 1.46
C ILE A 281 4.50 -7.36 2.41
N GLU A 282 5.67 -6.76 2.31
CA GLU A 282 6.01 -5.46 2.90
C GLU A 282 6.13 -4.40 1.78
N SER A 283 6.71 -3.22 2.07
CA SER A 283 6.96 -2.21 1.01
C SER A 283 7.86 -2.79 -0.11
N PRO A 284 7.44 -2.64 -1.38
CA PRO A 284 6.37 -1.81 -1.96
C PRO A 284 5.03 -2.54 -2.19
N GLY A 285 4.48 -3.22 -1.21
CA GLY A 285 3.28 -4.08 -1.32
C GLY A 285 2.05 -3.38 -1.89
N LEU A 286 1.72 -2.16 -1.42
CA LEU A 286 0.53 -1.45 -1.87
C LEU A 286 0.54 -1.19 -3.38
N SER A 287 1.64 -0.67 -3.91
CA SER A 287 1.80 -0.44 -5.35
C SER A 287 1.92 -1.74 -6.16
N SER A 288 2.34 -2.84 -5.53
CA SER A 288 2.45 -4.16 -6.15
C SER A 288 1.13 -4.95 -6.14
N ALA A 289 0.21 -4.61 -5.25
CA ALA A 289 -1.00 -5.41 -4.98
C ALA A 289 -1.85 -5.69 -6.24
N PRO A 290 -2.11 -4.73 -7.16
CA PRO A 290 -2.86 -5.02 -8.38
C PRO A 290 -2.18 -6.08 -9.24
N ALA A 291 -0.88 -6.00 -9.42
CA ALA A 291 -0.12 -6.95 -10.23
C ALA A 291 0.02 -8.33 -9.57
N ILE A 292 0.10 -8.37 -8.23
CA ILE A 292 0.04 -9.63 -7.47
C ILE A 292 -1.33 -10.28 -7.68
N GLY A 293 -2.41 -9.49 -7.60
CA GLY A 293 -3.77 -9.96 -7.85
C GLY A 293 -3.95 -10.56 -9.25
N GLU A 294 -3.48 -9.87 -10.31
CA GLU A 294 -3.47 -10.42 -11.69
C GLU A 294 -2.73 -11.75 -11.75
N TYR A 295 -1.52 -11.81 -11.22
CA TYR A 295 -0.67 -12.99 -11.29
C TYR A 295 -1.25 -14.19 -10.54
N VAL A 296 -1.76 -13.99 -9.33
CA VAL A 296 -2.35 -15.07 -8.53
C VAL A 296 -3.67 -15.53 -9.14
N ALA A 297 -4.48 -14.61 -9.68
CA ALA A 297 -5.71 -14.98 -10.41
C ALA A 297 -5.40 -15.85 -11.63
N GLU A 298 -4.33 -15.56 -12.38
CA GLU A 298 -3.86 -16.39 -13.49
C GLU A 298 -3.47 -17.80 -13.03
N LEU A 299 -2.66 -17.91 -11.97
CA LEU A 299 -2.23 -19.19 -11.42
C LEU A 299 -3.42 -20.06 -10.97
N VAL A 300 -4.35 -19.46 -10.21
CA VAL A 300 -5.53 -20.17 -9.69
C VAL A 300 -6.49 -20.54 -10.82
N SER A 301 -6.70 -19.66 -11.78
CA SER A 301 -7.55 -19.95 -12.96
C SER A 301 -7.01 -21.10 -13.78
N HIS A 302 -5.70 -21.14 -14.01
CA HIS A 302 -5.04 -22.25 -14.69
C HIS A 302 -5.20 -23.56 -13.90
N LYS A 303 -4.98 -23.52 -12.59
CA LYS A 303 -5.13 -24.68 -11.69
C LYS A 303 -6.56 -25.27 -11.70
N LEU A 304 -7.56 -24.40 -11.74
CA LEU A 304 -8.96 -24.78 -11.67
C LEU A 304 -9.61 -25.01 -13.05
N GLY A 305 -8.91 -24.71 -14.15
CA GLY A 305 -9.50 -24.69 -15.49
C GLY A 305 -10.64 -23.66 -15.61
N ALA A 306 -10.53 -22.54 -14.88
CA ALA A 306 -11.56 -21.50 -14.85
C ALA A 306 -11.48 -20.59 -16.08
N SER A 307 -12.63 -20.12 -16.55
CA SER A 307 -12.76 -19.12 -17.60
C SER A 307 -13.28 -17.78 -17.04
N CYS A 308 -13.08 -16.72 -17.81
CA CYS A 308 -13.68 -15.42 -17.48
C CYS A 308 -15.19 -15.49 -17.50
N LYS A 309 -15.86 -14.68 -16.66
CA LYS A 309 -17.30 -14.51 -16.68
C LYS A 309 -17.72 -13.63 -17.86
N ASP A 310 -18.77 -14.01 -18.57
CA ASP A 310 -19.33 -13.21 -19.68
C ASP A 310 -19.94 -11.87 -19.20
N ASN A 311 -20.44 -11.85 -17.97
CA ASN A 311 -21.11 -10.71 -17.34
C ASN A 311 -20.27 -10.05 -16.24
N PHE A 312 -18.94 -10.04 -16.36
CA PHE A 312 -18.08 -9.39 -15.40
C PHE A 312 -18.27 -7.86 -15.41
N ILE A 313 -18.50 -7.29 -14.22
CA ILE A 313 -18.65 -5.85 -14.01
C ILE A 313 -17.27 -5.28 -13.68
N ALA A 314 -16.66 -4.60 -14.66
CA ALA A 314 -15.30 -4.09 -14.54
C ALA A 314 -15.20 -2.77 -13.76
N THR A 315 -16.30 -2.01 -13.67
CA THR A 315 -16.30 -0.66 -13.11
C THR A 315 -17.12 -0.58 -11.83
N ARG A 316 -16.78 0.40 -11.01
CA ARG A 316 -17.51 0.78 -9.79
C ARG A 316 -17.66 2.29 -9.76
N LYS A 317 -18.77 2.80 -9.21
CA LYS A 317 -18.88 4.18 -8.74
C LYS A 317 -18.62 4.27 -7.26
N GLY A 318 -17.79 5.20 -6.85
CA GLY A 318 -17.54 5.54 -5.45
C GLY A 318 -18.77 6.20 -4.81
N ILE A 319 -18.74 6.32 -3.49
CA ILE A 319 -19.74 7.11 -2.76
C ILE A 319 -19.56 8.59 -3.16
N PRO A 320 -20.62 9.28 -3.61
CA PRO A 320 -20.53 10.69 -3.99
C PRO A 320 -20.01 11.57 -2.86
N CYS A 321 -19.10 12.47 -3.17
CA CYS A 321 -18.56 13.42 -2.20
C CYS A 321 -19.35 14.73 -2.28
N VAL A 322 -20.26 14.95 -1.32
CA VAL A 322 -21.11 16.16 -1.26
C VAL A 322 -20.28 17.44 -1.17
N ALA A 323 -19.11 17.40 -0.53
CA ALA A 323 -18.22 18.57 -0.42
C ALA A 323 -17.67 19.07 -1.77
N SER A 324 -17.59 18.22 -2.77
CA SER A 324 -17.10 18.56 -4.12
C SER A 324 -18.18 18.58 -5.19
N ALA A 325 -19.43 18.23 -4.83
CA ALA A 325 -20.55 18.19 -5.75
C ALA A 325 -20.94 19.60 -6.23
N SER A 326 -21.23 19.74 -7.51
CA SER A 326 -21.87 20.95 -8.06
C SER A 326 -23.27 21.13 -7.51
N PRO A 327 -23.87 22.33 -7.60
CA PRO A 327 -25.26 22.57 -7.17
C PRO A 327 -26.27 21.64 -7.88
N GLU A 328 -26.02 21.31 -9.13
CA GLU A 328 -26.84 20.42 -9.94
C GLU A 328 -26.73 18.98 -9.46
N GLU A 329 -25.52 18.49 -9.29
CA GLU A 329 -25.25 17.14 -8.74
C GLU A 329 -25.81 16.99 -7.33
N LEU A 330 -25.63 18.01 -6.47
CA LEU A 330 -26.20 17.99 -5.13
C LEU A 330 -27.72 17.88 -5.14
N LYS A 331 -28.40 18.57 -6.07
CA LYS A 331 -29.85 18.48 -6.22
C LYS A 331 -30.30 17.09 -6.68
N GLU A 332 -29.54 16.45 -7.56
CA GLU A 332 -29.78 15.06 -7.97
C GLU A 332 -29.60 14.10 -6.80
N LEU A 333 -28.48 14.19 -6.09
CA LEU A 333 -28.20 13.37 -4.90
C LEU A 333 -29.31 13.50 -3.84
N LEU A 334 -29.75 14.74 -3.54
CA LEU A 334 -30.85 15.01 -2.60
C LEU A 334 -32.20 14.45 -3.08
N SER A 335 -32.40 14.32 -4.39
CA SER A 335 -33.63 13.71 -4.94
C SER A 335 -33.59 12.17 -4.87
N GLU A 336 -32.40 11.59 -4.96
CA GLU A 336 -32.18 10.14 -4.82
C GLU A 336 -32.27 9.71 -3.37
N ASP A 337 -31.55 10.42 -2.47
CA ASP A 337 -31.57 10.16 -1.02
C ASP A 337 -31.45 11.49 -0.24
N PRO A 338 -32.49 11.87 0.53
CA PRO A 338 -32.44 13.06 1.39
C PRO A 338 -31.32 13.04 2.44
N ALA A 339 -30.74 11.90 2.77
CA ALA A 339 -29.61 11.75 3.70
C ALA A 339 -28.38 12.51 3.25
N TYR A 340 -28.17 12.71 1.94
CA TYR A 340 -27.11 13.58 1.42
C TYR A 340 -27.23 15.06 1.89
N GLY A 341 -28.40 15.49 2.38
CA GLY A 341 -28.60 16.82 2.96
C GLY A 341 -28.31 16.90 4.46
N ASN A 342 -28.15 15.76 5.13
CA ASN A 342 -27.94 15.69 6.57
C ASN A 342 -26.44 15.61 6.89
N VAL A 343 -25.82 16.79 7.10
CA VAL A 343 -24.37 16.90 7.36
C VAL A 343 -24.06 16.48 8.78
N ILE A 344 -23.41 15.32 8.96
CA ILE A 344 -22.97 14.74 10.24
C ILE A 344 -21.64 15.37 10.67
N CYS A 345 -20.66 15.49 9.76
CA CYS A 345 -19.38 16.13 10.04
C CYS A 345 -19.22 17.42 9.23
N ARG A 346 -19.30 18.56 9.88
CA ARG A 346 -19.19 19.88 9.22
C ARG A 346 -17.76 20.21 8.78
N CYS A 347 -16.75 19.65 9.43
CA CYS A 347 -15.33 19.91 9.10
C CYS A 347 -14.94 19.31 7.76
N GLU A 348 -15.48 18.13 7.44
CA GLU A 348 -15.20 17.34 6.24
C GLU A 348 -16.43 17.27 5.31
N THR A 349 -17.53 17.91 5.68
CA THR A 349 -18.81 17.88 4.94
C THR A 349 -19.28 16.44 4.65
N VAL A 350 -19.12 15.56 5.65
CA VAL A 350 -19.62 14.19 5.55
C VAL A 350 -21.09 14.15 5.88
N THR A 351 -21.88 13.52 5.03
CA THR A 351 -23.33 13.33 5.20
C THR A 351 -23.68 11.95 5.74
N GLU A 352 -24.93 11.74 6.06
CA GLU A 352 -25.46 10.49 6.64
C GLU A 352 -25.31 9.26 5.72
#